data_ddb03281e9a6e98293e76a12dec8dbae
#
_entry.id   ddb03281e9a6e98293e76a12dec8dbae
#
_cell.length_a   1.000
_cell.length_b   1.000
_cell.length_c   1.000
_cell.angle_alpha   90.00
_cell.angle_beta   90.00
_cell.angle_gamma   90.00
#
_symmetry.space_group_name_H-M   'P 1'
#
loop_
_entity.id
_entity.type
_entity.pdbx_description
1 polymer ?
#
loop_
_entity_poly.entity_id
_entity_poly.type
_entity_poly.pdbx_seq_one_letter_code
_entity_poly.pdbx_strand_id
1 'polypeptide(L)'
;LGDVYKRQARSSADWCEVQTGSGMAGESLLRLKVAKNTRAEARSATITVSVWGYASPVSFVVKQGKGLIEQGDGKYRSVNEWVAEYMKSRYLWNRAIENVSLDYSLCYDFFFFSILDGVAAQDEVNREDGHWQGQKRMYYYSRLESDAPLSRTPGEAYVGSGIYLLDATRLGDDYIGIVVMVVIPGTPAAEAGLVRGDFITAVNGEEVTESNYQSLGRAVYDGAVDVTVNSVTWTDNGTTPVLTPKGNVQLGSATFTSPAIYMDKVVEIEESDKKAGYLLYMGFDVDYDEELIAAFDRFRAQNVTDLILDLRYNNGGDVLSSTVLGTLIAGEAYKGQLYAHMTFNEDRTEAGESGDYKIGVKETFESVYEPIERALQHALGLKKIYVLVSETTASASEMVINGLRGLDIEVNLIGMPTNGKNVGMEGVVRSFHNYDFLLFPVSFYIENAKGFRDYSDGFTPDVQIDDSAIYPGEFGTMMDQLGYLALQWIKTDNKPQLPSAMHTRGSCRSMRSFGDLWENRPVQPVGGAVMQPVREE
;
A
#
# COMPACT_ATOMS: atom_id res chain seq x y z
N LEU A 1 -10.23 -47.63 19.58
CA LEU A 1 -11.35 -46.81 19.12
C LEU A 1 -10.84 -45.40 18.92
N GLY A 2 -10.58 -45.01 17.72
CA GLY A 2 -10.03 -43.68 17.37
C GLY A 2 -9.30 -43.77 16.06
N ASP A 3 -9.95 -44.12 14.98
CA ASP A 3 -9.36 -44.08 13.65
C ASP A 3 -9.50 -42.67 13.08
N VAL A 4 -8.47 -42.09 13.21
CA VAL A 4 -7.83 -40.87 12.81
C VAL A 4 -7.94 -40.69 11.31
N TYR A 5 -8.61 -39.64 10.89
CA TYR A 5 -8.62 -39.13 9.52
C TYR A 5 -7.18 -38.86 9.07
N LYS A 6 -6.59 -39.75 8.29
CA LYS A 6 -5.27 -39.55 7.72
C LYS A 6 -5.39 -38.66 6.49
N ARG A 7 -4.74 -37.51 6.54
CA ARG A 7 -4.56 -36.66 5.39
C ARG A 7 -3.31 -37.09 4.65
N GLN A 8 -3.36 -37.13 3.32
CA GLN A 8 -2.20 -37.35 2.47
C GLN A 8 -2.12 -36.20 1.45
N ALA A 9 -0.96 -35.59 1.34
CA ALA A 9 -0.70 -34.61 0.32
C ALA A 9 0.28 -35.17 -0.72
N ARG A 10 0.03 -34.91 -2.00
CA ARG A 10 0.88 -35.31 -3.11
C ARG A 10 1.09 -34.14 -4.06
N SER A 11 2.28 -34.03 -4.59
CA SER A 11 2.61 -33.10 -5.65
C SER A 11 2.52 -33.77 -7.02
N SER A 12 2.10 -33.03 -8.03
CA SER A 12 2.11 -33.48 -9.43
C SER A 12 3.49 -33.34 -10.10
N ALA A 13 4.49 -32.79 -9.40
CA ALA A 13 5.80 -32.53 -9.97
C ALA A 13 6.93 -32.75 -8.96
N ASP A 14 8.02 -33.38 -9.40
CA ASP A 14 9.17 -33.75 -8.58
C ASP A 14 9.93 -32.54 -8.01
N TRP A 15 9.87 -31.40 -8.67
CA TRP A 15 10.52 -30.16 -8.22
C TRP A 15 9.81 -29.47 -7.05
N CYS A 16 8.59 -29.91 -6.72
CA CYS A 16 7.80 -29.39 -5.59
C CYS A 16 7.46 -30.57 -4.68
N GLU A 17 8.35 -30.90 -3.77
CA GLU A 17 8.24 -32.06 -2.88
C GLU A 17 7.42 -31.75 -1.63
N VAL A 18 6.46 -32.60 -1.29
CA VAL A 18 5.73 -32.50 -0.04
C VAL A 18 6.57 -33.12 1.08
N GLN A 19 7.07 -32.30 2.00
CA GLN A 19 7.90 -32.75 3.13
C GLN A 19 7.09 -33.29 4.31
N THR A 20 5.88 -32.73 4.53
CA THR A 20 4.95 -33.21 5.56
C THR A 20 3.64 -33.58 4.89
N GLY A 21 3.55 -34.81 4.45
CA GLY A 21 2.40 -35.33 3.67
C GLY A 21 1.29 -35.96 4.48
N SER A 22 1.37 -36.02 5.83
CA SER A 22 0.34 -36.61 6.68
C SER A 22 0.09 -35.75 7.92
N GLY A 23 -1.18 -35.67 8.35
CA GLY A 23 -1.59 -34.93 9.54
C GLY A 23 -2.84 -35.52 10.17
N MET A 24 -3.08 -35.17 11.43
CA MET A 24 -4.28 -35.54 12.17
C MET A 24 -5.43 -34.55 11.95
N ALA A 25 -6.60 -34.84 12.50
CA ALA A 25 -7.73 -33.91 12.51
C ALA A 25 -7.37 -32.59 13.22
N GLY A 26 -7.82 -31.47 12.69
CA GLY A 26 -7.46 -30.11 13.14
C GLY A 26 -6.56 -29.38 12.15
N GLU A 27 -5.98 -28.27 12.55
CA GLU A 27 -5.01 -27.53 11.76
C GLU A 27 -3.68 -28.29 11.64
N SER A 28 -3.14 -28.39 10.43
CA SER A 28 -1.87 -29.05 10.16
C SER A 28 -1.06 -28.24 9.17
N LEU A 29 0.22 -28.03 9.46
CA LEU A 29 1.12 -27.32 8.60
C LEU A 29 1.58 -28.25 7.45
N LEU A 30 1.30 -27.86 6.21
CA LEU A 30 1.84 -28.50 5.02
C LEU A 30 3.16 -27.82 4.63
N ARG A 31 4.26 -28.55 4.70
CA ARG A 31 5.58 -28.04 4.26
C ARG A 31 5.90 -28.56 2.87
N LEU A 32 6.27 -27.64 1.98
CA LEU A 32 6.72 -27.95 0.64
C LEU A 32 8.20 -27.58 0.51
N LYS A 33 8.97 -28.45 -0.10
CA LYS A 33 10.31 -28.14 -0.57
C LYS A 33 10.22 -27.89 -2.08
N VAL A 34 10.48 -26.65 -2.48
CA VAL A 34 10.39 -26.24 -3.88
C VAL A 34 11.81 -26.15 -4.43
N ALA A 35 12.14 -27.02 -5.37
CA ALA A 35 13.42 -26.95 -6.07
C ALA A 35 13.43 -25.74 -6.99
N LYS A 36 14.58 -25.06 -7.11
CA LYS A 36 14.77 -23.92 -7.99
C LYS A 36 14.37 -24.26 -9.44
N ASN A 37 13.69 -23.33 -10.10
CA ASN A 37 13.37 -23.48 -11.52
C ASN A 37 14.61 -23.08 -12.34
N THR A 38 15.24 -24.03 -12.99
CA THR A 38 16.40 -23.80 -13.88
C THR A 38 15.99 -23.69 -15.35
N ARG A 39 14.69 -23.65 -15.66
CA ARG A 39 14.18 -23.56 -17.05
C ARG A 39 13.79 -22.12 -17.37
N ALA A 40 13.96 -21.73 -18.62
CA ALA A 40 13.54 -20.42 -19.14
C ALA A 40 12.00 -20.22 -19.16
N GLU A 41 11.23 -21.21 -18.74
CA GLU A 41 9.78 -21.17 -18.72
C GLU A 41 9.25 -21.27 -17.30
N ALA A 42 8.15 -20.56 -17.02
CA ALA A 42 7.40 -20.74 -15.79
C ALA A 42 6.86 -22.17 -15.70
N ARG A 43 6.79 -22.68 -14.47
CA ARG A 43 6.25 -24.02 -14.23
C ARG A 43 5.24 -24.02 -13.11
N SER A 44 4.34 -25.00 -13.11
CA SER A 44 3.36 -25.17 -12.06
C SER A 44 3.31 -26.61 -11.58
N ALA A 45 3.00 -26.79 -10.30
CA ALA A 45 2.74 -28.08 -9.68
C ALA A 45 1.40 -28.01 -8.95
N THR A 46 0.56 -29.04 -9.11
CA THR A 46 -0.67 -29.18 -8.35
C THR A 46 -0.40 -30.00 -7.10
N ILE A 47 -0.72 -29.45 -5.94
CA ILE A 47 -0.68 -30.16 -4.67
C ILE A 47 -2.10 -30.64 -4.37
N THR A 48 -2.27 -31.94 -4.26
CA THR A 48 -3.56 -32.56 -3.95
C THR A 48 -3.52 -33.10 -2.53
N VAL A 49 -4.45 -32.66 -1.70
CA VAL A 49 -4.62 -33.13 -0.32
C VAL A 49 -5.88 -33.99 -0.26
N SER A 50 -5.69 -35.26 0.04
CA SER A 50 -6.78 -36.24 0.22
C SER A 50 -6.99 -36.50 1.70
N VAL A 51 -8.24 -36.55 2.12
CA VAL A 51 -8.64 -36.88 3.49
C VAL A 51 -9.41 -38.21 3.46
N TRP A 52 -8.98 -39.18 4.25
CA TRP A 52 -9.67 -40.45 4.32
C TRP A 52 -11.11 -40.26 4.80
N GLY A 53 -12.07 -40.80 4.05
CA GLY A 53 -13.51 -40.69 4.36
C GLY A 53 -14.21 -39.51 3.68
N TYR A 54 -13.50 -38.62 2.94
CA TYR A 54 -14.09 -37.58 2.12
C TYR A 54 -13.96 -37.90 0.64
N ALA A 55 -15.05 -37.69 -0.10
CA ALA A 55 -15.14 -38.11 -1.51
C ALA A 55 -14.31 -37.24 -2.46
N SER A 56 -13.99 -35.98 -2.12
CA SER A 56 -13.27 -35.07 -2.99
C SER A 56 -11.99 -34.54 -2.34
N PRO A 57 -10.83 -34.71 -3.00
CA PRO A 57 -9.60 -34.10 -2.54
C PRO A 57 -9.62 -32.57 -2.79
N VAL A 58 -8.92 -31.82 -1.95
CA VAL A 58 -8.65 -30.39 -2.16
C VAL A 58 -7.33 -30.25 -2.90
N SER A 59 -7.31 -29.41 -3.93
CA SER A 59 -6.09 -29.13 -4.70
C SER A 59 -5.81 -27.65 -4.79
N PHE A 60 -4.52 -27.30 -4.72
CA PHE A 60 -4.05 -25.94 -5.01
C PHE A 60 -2.82 -26.01 -5.92
N VAL A 61 -2.53 -24.91 -6.62
CA VAL A 61 -1.44 -24.85 -7.59
C VAL A 61 -0.30 -24.04 -7.03
N VAL A 62 0.88 -24.64 -6.97
CA VAL A 62 2.15 -23.93 -6.74
C VAL A 62 2.69 -23.49 -8.09
N LYS A 63 2.76 -22.19 -8.31
CA LYS A 63 3.36 -21.60 -9.52
C LYS A 63 4.77 -21.13 -9.19
N GLN A 64 5.70 -21.41 -10.06
CA GLN A 64 7.06 -20.91 -10.01
C GLN A 64 7.37 -20.21 -11.33
N GLY A 65 7.76 -18.96 -11.27
CA GLY A 65 8.13 -18.15 -12.42
C GLY A 65 9.20 -18.81 -13.30
N LYS A 66 9.54 -18.18 -14.41
CA LYS A 66 10.68 -18.59 -15.24
C LYS A 66 11.89 -18.77 -14.35
N GLY A 67 12.59 -19.85 -14.51
CA GLY A 67 13.85 -20.09 -13.83
C GLY A 67 14.86 -19.10 -14.36
N LEU A 68 15.41 -18.33 -13.46
CA LEU A 68 16.60 -17.55 -13.76
C LEU A 68 17.74 -18.54 -13.86
N ILE A 69 18.47 -18.50 -14.97
CA ILE A 69 19.60 -19.41 -15.22
C ILE A 69 20.68 -19.08 -14.19
N GLU A 70 20.96 -20.03 -13.30
CA GLU A 70 21.92 -19.86 -12.20
C GLU A 70 23.35 -19.60 -12.68
N GLN A 71 23.70 -20.14 -13.81
CA GLN A 71 24.94 -19.84 -14.49
C GLN A 71 24.66 -18.73 -15.48
N GLY A 72 24.88 -17.49 -15.06
CA GLY A 72 24.99 -16.41 -16.00
C GLY A 72 26.12 -16.75 -16.97
N ASP A 73 25.77 -16.79 -18.25
CA ASP A 73 26.73 -16.79 -19.37
C ASP A 73 27.48 -15.44 -19.45
N GLY A 74 27.50 -14.66 -18.37
CA GLY A 74 27.99 -13.29 -18.32
C GLY A 74 27.05 -12.26 -18.93
N LYS A 75 25.87 -12.67 -19.39
CA LYS A 75 24.90 -11.80 -20.05
C LYS A 75 24.50 -10.58 -19.20
N TYR A 76 24.40 -10.74 -17.89
CA TYR A 76 24.02 -9.67 -16.97
C TYR A 76 25.21 -9.04 -16.22
N ARG A 77 26.44 -9.39 -16.57
CA ARG A 77 27.63 -8.89 -15.86
C ARG A 77 27.70 -7.37 -15.84
N SER A 78 27.45 -6.71 -16.95
CA SER A 78 27.44 -5.24 -17.03
C SER A 78 26.33 -4.59 -16.18
N VAL A 79 25.16 -5.23 -16.11
CA VAL A 79 24.07 -4.81 -15.21
C VAL A 79 24.50 -4.97 -13.76
N ASN A 80 25.07 -6.12 -13.41
CA ASN A 80 25.53 -6.41 -12.04
C ASN A 80 26.65 -5.46 -11.59
N GLU A 81 27.59 -5.14 -12.48
CA GLU A 81 28.65 -4.16 -12.23
C GLU A 81 28.07 -2.76 -11.97
N TRP A 82 27.10 -2.32 -12.78
CA TRP A 82 26.39 -1.06 -12.57
C TRP A 82 25.60 -1.06 -11.26
N VAL A 83 24.82 -2.12 -10.97
CA VAL A 83 24.07 -2.25 -9.71
C VAL A 83 25.01 -2.15 -8.51
N ALA A 84 26.15 -2.87 -8.53
CA ALA A 84 27.11 -2.82 -7.43
C ALA A 84 27.74 -1.44 -7.25
N GLU A 85 28.09 -0.75 -8.35
CA GLU A 85 28.65 0.59 -8.33
C GLU A 85 27.64 1.61 -7.77
N TYR A 86 26.40 1.57 -8.27
CA TYR A 86 25.36 2.47 -7.80
C TYR A 86 25.00 2.23 -6.33
N MET A 87 24.83 0.97 -5.91
CA MET A 87 24.58 0.61 -4.51
C MET A 87 25.71 1.08 -3.59
N LYS A 88 26.97 0.91 -3.98
CA LYS A 88 28.13 1.38 -3.20
C LYS A 88 28.18 2.90 -3.06
N SER A 89 27.62 3.65 -3.99
CA SER A 89 27.60 5.11 -3.92
C SER A 89 26.34 5.68 -3.24
N ARG A 90 25.17 5.05 -3.41
CA ARG A 90 23.88 5.62 -3.05
C ARG A 90 23.12 4.89 -1.94
N TYR A 91 23.37 3.58 -1.77
CA TYR A 91 22.68 2.80 -0.74
C TYR A 91 22.99 3.34 0.67
N LEU A 92 21.99 3.40 1.52
CA LEU A 92 22.13 4.01 2.85
C LEU A 92 23.19 3.31 3.72
N TRP A 93 23.31 1.99 3.59
CA TRP A 93 24.32 1.17 4.28
C TRP A 93 25.42 0.72 3.31
N ASN A 94 25.91 1.63 2.48
CA ASN A 94 26.86 1.35 1.40
C ASN A 94 28.17 0.71 1.87
N ARG A 95 28.71 1.14 3.02
CA ARG A 95 29.96 0.58 3.59
C ARG A 95 29.83 -0.90 3.96
N ALA A 96 28.62 -1.36 4.33
CA ALA A 96 28.38 -2.78 4.62
C ALA A 96 28.54 -3.67 3.38
N ILE A 97 28.36 -3.13 2.16
CA ILE A 97 28.54 -3.87 0.91
C ILE A 97 30.01 -4.34 0.73
N GLU A 98 30.98 -3.65 1.31
CA GLU A 98 32.39 -4.04 1.23
C GLU A 98 32.66 -5.43 1.82
N ASN A 99 31.83 -5.86 2.76
CA ASN A 99 31.94 -7.17 3.41
C ASN A 99 31.08 -8.25 2.71
N VAL A 100 30.39 -7.93 1.61
CA VAL A 100 29.58 -8.87 0.85
C VAL A 100 30.40 -9.47 -0.29
N SER A 101 30.41 -10.80 -0.40
CA SER A 101 31.03 -11.48 -1.54
C SER A 101 30.12 -11.37 -2.77
N LEU A 102 30.54 -10.58 -3.75
CA LEU A 102 29.78 -10.30 -4.97
C LEU A 102 30.11 -11.31 -6.08
N ASP A 103 29.11 -12.10 -6.49
CA ASP A 103 29.22 -13.01 -7.63
C ASP A 103 28.54 -12.40 -8.88
N TYR A 104 29.32 -11.72 -9.69
CA TYR A 104 28.86 -11.05 -10.92
C TYR A 104 28.37 -12.01 -12.02
N SER A 105 28.49 -13.31 -11.84
CA SER A 105 27.96 -14.31 -12.77
C SER A 105 26.47 -14.59 -12.59
N LEU A 106 25.88 -14.14 -11.49
CA LEU A 106 24.46 -14.33 -11.19
C LEU A 106 23.56 -13.56 -12.15
N CYS A 107 22.32 -14.00 -12.28
CA CYS A 107 21.27 -13.17 -12.86
C CYS A 107 21.07 -11.90 -12.02
N TYR A 108 20.72 -10.79 -12.66
CA TYR A 108 20.64 -9.47 -12.02
C TYR A 108 19.76 -9.45 -10.76
N ASP A 109 18.61 -10.16 -10.76
CA ASP A 109 17.73 -10.22 -9.59
C ASP A 109 18.42 -10.92 -8.40
N PHE A 110 19.03 -12.09 -8.66
CA PHE A 110 19.76 -12.80 -7.59
C PHE A 110 20.97 -12.05 -7.13
N PHE A 111 21.66 -11.38 -8.04
CA PHE A 111 22.80 -10.52 -7.69
C PHE A 111 22.36 -9.40 -6.75
N PHE A 112 21.30 -8.68 -7.10
CA PHE A 112 20.77 -7.59 -6.30
C PHE A 112 20.32 -8.08 -4.90
N PHE A 113 19.51 -9.13 -4.84
CA PHE A 113 19.09 -9.70 -3.54
C PHE A 113 20.26 -10.28 -2.74
N SER A 114 21.33 -10.79 -3.38
CA SER A 114 22.52 -11.24 -2.66
C SER A 114 23.26 -10.09 -1.96
N ILE A 115 23.21 -8.87 -2.52
CA ILE A 115 23.73 -7.67 -1.84
C ILE A 115 22.88 -7.38 -0.60
N LEU A 116 21.56 -7.28 -0.75
CA LEU A 116 20.65 -6.96 0.34
C LEU A 116 20.71 -7.99 1.48
N ASP A 117 20.69 -9.27 1.15
CA ASP A 117 20.81 -10.35 2.13
C ASP A 117 22.18 -10.36 2.82
N GLY A 118 23.25 -10.09 2.06
CA GLY A 118 24.61 -10.02 2.58
C GLY A 118 24.81 -8.84 3.54
N VAL A 119 24.22 -7.69 3.25
CA VAL A 119 24.20 -6.53 4.15
C VAL A 119 23.35 -6.82 5.38
N ALA A 120 22.13 -7.31 5.19
CA ALA A 120 21.20 -7.63 6.28
C ALA A 120 21.74 -8.68 7.28
N ALA A 121 22.67 -9.53 6.85
CA ALA A 121 23.30 -10.54 7.71
C ALA A 121 24.36 -9.95 8.67
N GLN A 122 24.80 -8.71 8.48
CA GLN A 122 25.94 -8.13 9.22
C GLN A 122 25.50 -7.38 10.48
N ASP A 123 24.34 -6.74 10.47
CA ASP A 123 23.88 -5.89 11.58
C ASP A 123 22.34 -5.83 11.68
N GLU A 124 21.82 -5.64 12.90
CA GLU A 124 20.40 -5.41 13.15
C GLU A 124 19.89 -4.08 12.55
N VAL A 125 20.75 -3.09 12.38
CA VAL A 125 20.42 -1.78 11.75
C VAL A 125 19.91 -1.96 10.32
N ASN A 126 20.37 -2.99 9.61
CA ASN A 126 19.96 -3.29 8.24
C ASN A 126 18.51 -3.82 8.14
N ARG A 127 17.81 -3.94 9.27
CA ARG A 127 16.38 -4.26 9.28
C ARG A 127 15.53 -3.14 8.69
N GLU A 128 16.03 -1.91 8.66
CA GLU A 128 15.29 -0.74 8.17
C GLU A 128 15.13 -0.71 6.64
N ASP A 129 15.94 -1.49 5.87
CA ASP A 129 15.62 -1.77 4.47
C ASP A 129 14.61 -2.92 4.37
N GLY A 130 13.45 -2.78 4.99
CA GLY A 130 12.43 -3.79 4.85
C GLY A 130 11.27 -3.64 5.81
N HIS A 131 10.14 -4.11 5.38
CA HIS A 131 8.96 -4.23 6.22
C HIS A 131 9.02 -5.55 7.00
N TRP A 132 8.78 -5.47 8.32
CA TRP A 132 8.85 -6.61 9.22
C TRP A 132 7.52 -6.87 9.93
N GLN A 133 7.19 -8.13 10.06
CA GLN A 133 6.11 -8.59 10.91
C GLN A 133 6.69 -9.46 12.02
N GLY A 134 6.90 -8.87 13.19
CA GLY A 134 7.66 -9.48 14.27
C GLY A 134 9.11 -9.75 13.88
N GLN A 135 9.52 -11.03 13.88
CA GLN A 135 10.89 -11.44 13.51
C GLN A 135 11.05 -11.81 12.02
N LYS A 136 9.98 -11.70 11.22
CA LYS A 136 9.98 -12.08 9.81
C LYS A 136 9.98 -10.85 8.93
N ARG A 137 11.00 -10.72 8.05
CA ARG A 137 10.97 -9.75 6.96
C ARG A 137 9.94 -10.20 5.94
N MET A 138 9.02 -9.30 5.58
CA MET A 138 8.00 -9.53 4.57
C MET A 138 8.54 -9.22 3.17
N TYR A 139 9.24 -8.07 3.02
CA TYR A 139 9.89 -7.64 1.78
C TYR A 139 10.98 -6.60 2.06
N TYR A 140 11.89 -6.37 1.08
CA TYR A 140 12.80 -5.24 1.07
C TYR A 140 12.10 -4.00 0.51
N TYR A 141 12.49 -2.82 0.96
CA TYR A 141 12.09 -1.56 0.35
C TYR A 141 12.89 -1.27 -0.93
N SER A 142 14.20 -1.55 -0.90
CA SER A 142 15.04 -1.48 -2.11
C SER A 142 14.57 -2.45 -3.18
N ARG A 143 14.61 -2.01 -4.46
CA ARG A 143 14.14 -2.82 -5.58
C ARG A 143 14.92 -2.58 -6.85
N LEU A 144 14.95 -3.59 -7.71
CA LEU A 144 15.47 -3.58 -9.07
C LEU A 144 14.42 -4.16 -10.01
N GLU A 145 14.05 -3.41 -11.02
CA GLU A 145 13.05 -3.79 -12.01
C GLU A 145 13.66 -3.77 -13.42
N SER A 146 13.23 -4.66 -14.30
CA SER A 146 13.61 -4.65 -15.72
C SER A 146 12.36 -4.62 -16.58
N ASP A 147 12.39 -3.87 -17.67
CA ASP A 147 11.28 -3.69 -18.62
C ASP A 147 9.95 -3.27 -17.94
N ALA A 148 10.04 -2.80 -16.70
CA ALA A 148 8.88 -2.22 -16.08
C ALA A 148 8.60 -0.86 -16.72
N PRO A 149 7.34 -0.48 -16.97
CA PRO A 149 7.02 0.91 -17.20
C PRO A 149 7.60 1.73 -16.04
N LEU A 150 8.21 2.88 -16.37
CA LEU A 150 8.95 3.74 -15.44
C LEU A 150 8.12 4.25 -14.24
N SER A 151 6.83 4.01 -14.27
CA SER A 151 5.87 4.46 -13.29
C SER A 151 4.83 3.38 -13.03
N ARG A 152 4.55 3.12 -11.76
CA ARG A 152 3.33 2.47 -11.26
C ARG A 152 2.65 3.42 -10.30
N THR A 153 2.66 4.69 -10.65
CA THR A 153 2.12 5.80 -9.88
C THR A 153 0.69 6.13 -10.33
N PRO A 154 -0.07 6.93 -9.59
CA PRO A 154 -1.27 7.55 -10.10
C PRO A 154 -0.97 8.16 -11.49
N GLY A 155 -1.86 7.99 -12.48
CA GLY A 155 -1.62 8.45 -13.87
C GLY A 155 -1.28 7.34 -14.86
N GLU A 156 -0.80 6.17 -14.42
CA GLU A 156 -0.65 5.03 -15.32
C GLU A 156 -1.97 4.50 -15.85
N ALA A 157 -1.92 4.04 -17.10
CA ALA A 157 -3.06 3.40 -17.73
C ALA A 157 -3.16 1.92 -17.32
N TYR A 158 -4.30 1.57 -16.75
CA TYR A 158 -4.66 0.20 -16.36
C TYR A 158 -5.78 -0.31 -17.26
N VAL A 159 -5.85 -1.64 -17.42
CA VAL A 159 -6.95 -2.30 -18.11
C VAL A 159 -7.70 -3.17 -17.12
N GLY A 160 -9.01 -2.93 -16.97
CA GLY A 160 -9.84 -3.69 -16.05
C GLY A 160 -11.22 -3.06 -15.82
N SER A 161 -11.88 -3.50 -14.76
CA SER A 161 -13.22 -3.00 -14.39
C SER A 161 -13.21 -1.58 -13.79
N GLY A 162 -12.09 -1.13 -13.26
CA GLY A 162 -11.99 0.14 -12.52
C GLY A 162 -12.27 0.00 -11.02
N ILE A 163 -12.37 -1.20 -10.50
CA ILE A 163 -12.34 -1.42 -9.07
C ILE A 163 -10.88 -1.34 -8.61
N TYR A 164 -10.61 -0.48 -7.62
CA TYR A 164 -9.27 -0.30 -7.08
C TYR A 164 -8.97 -1.26 -5.94
N LEU A 165 -9.95 -1.52 -5.07
CA LEU A 165 -9.78 -2.38 -3.90
C LEU A 165 -11.01 -3.24 -3.64
N LEU A 166 -10.76 -4.51 -3.41
CA LEU A 166 -11.72 -5.54 -2.99
C LEU A 166 -11.23 -6.21 -1.71
N ASP A 167 -12.16 -6.69 -0.90
CA ASP A 167 -11.88 -7.54 0.25
C ASP A 167 -12.79 -8.76 0.26
N ALA A 168 -12.23 -9.94 0.52
CA ALA A 168 -13.00 -11.17 0.67
C ALA A 168 -13.41 -11.34 2.13
N THR A 169 -14.70 -11.37 2.38
CA THR A 169 -15.22 -11.27 3.75
C THR A 169 -16.39 -12.21 4.02
N ARG A 170 -16.56 -12.50 5.30
CA ARG A 170 -17.72 -13.19 5.85
C ARG A 170 -18.55 -12.20 6.67
N LEU A 171 -19.85 -12.14 6.37
CA LEU A 171 -20.82 -11.35 7.11
C LEU A 171 -21.68 -12.28 7.96
N GLY A 172 -21.58 -12.18 9.27
CA GLY A 172 -22.21 -13.15 10.17
C GLY A 172 -21.70 -14.58 9.92
N ASP A 173 -22.56 -15.57 10.16
CA ASP A 173 -22.23 -16.97 9.88
C ASP A 173 -22.72 -17.43 8.49
N ASP A 174 -23.59 -16.65 7.83
CA ASP A 174 -24.38 -17.09 6.67
C ASP A 174 -23.86 -16.60 5.31
N TYR A 175 -23.13 -15.48 5.25
CA TYR A 175 -22.77 -14.87 3.97
C TYR A 175 -21.25 -14.82 3.75
N ILE A 176 -20.81 -15.36 2.62
CA ILE A 176 -19.44 -15.24 2.11
C ILE A 176 -19.49 -14.49 0.80
N GLY A 177 -18.58 -13.56 0.58
CA GLY A 177 -18.51 -12.78 -0.64
C GLY A 177 -17.34 -11.83 -0.71
N ILE A 178 -17.37 -10.98 -1.70
CA ILE A 178 -16.36 -9.95 -1.96
C ILE A 178 -17.00 -8.58 -1.76
N VAL A 179 -16.45 -7.78 -0.87
CA VAL A 179 -16.86 -6.37 -0.65
C VAL A 179 -16.10 -5.46 -1.60
N VAL A 180 -16.81 -4.56 -2.24
CA VAL A 180 -16.24 -3.46 -3.02
C VAL A 180 -15.79 -2.37 -2.06
N MET A 181 -14.48 -2.13 -1.99
CA MET A 181 -13.89 -1.15 -1.07
C MET A 181 -13.67 0.21 -1.75
N VAL A 182 -13.20 0.21 -3.00
CA VAL A 182 -12.93 1.44 -3.77
C VAL A 182 -13.25 1.22 -5.24
N VAL A 183 -14.03 2.13 -5.83
CA VAL A 183 -14.37 2.15 -7.27
C VAL A 183 -13.90 3.47 -7.86
N ILE A 184 -13.08 3.43 -8.90
CA ILE A 184 -12.56 4.64 -9.56
C ILE A 184 -13.69 5.28 -10.39
N PRO A 185 -13.95 6.59 -10.21
CA PRO A 185 -14.97 7.31 -10.99
C PRO A 185 -14.71 7.24 -12.51
N GLY A 186 -15.78 7.18 -13.31
CA GLY A 186 -15.71 7.16 -14.77
C GLY A 186 -15.19 5.85 -15.37
N THR A 187 -15.17 4.78 -14.59
CA THR A 187 -14.75 3.44 -15.05
C THR A 187 -15.94 2.51 -15.27
N PRO A 188 -15.76 1.37 -15.95
CA PRO A 188 -16.85 0.42 -16.18
C PRO A 188 -17.61 0.00 -14.92
N ALA A 189 -16.92 -0.19 -13.80
CA ALA A 189 -17.54 -0.54 -12.53
C ALA A 189 -18.41 0.61 -11.97
N ALA A 190 -17.93 1.85 -12.08
CA ALA A 190 -18.71 3.03 -11.69
C ALA A 190 -19.93 3.25 -12.60
N GLU A 191 -19.77 3.08 -13.93
CA GLU A 191 -20.86 3.17 -14.90
C GLU A 191 -21.92 2.07 -14.70
N ALA A 192 -21.48 0.89 -14.26
CA ALA A 192 -22.36 -0.23 -13.90
C ALA A 192 -23.07 -0.02 -12.54
N GLY A 193 -22.81 1.09 -11.84
CA GLY A 193 -23.46 1.47 -10.59
C GLY A 193 -22.92 0.76 -9.35
N LEU A 194 -21.72 0.18 -9.43
CA LEU A 194 -21.03 -0.35 -8.25
C LEU A 194 -20.52 0.80 -7.38
N VAL A 195 -20.67 0.63 -6.08
CA VAL A 195 -20.24 1.60 -5.07
C VAL A 195 -19.53 0.89 -3.91
N ARG A 196 -18.81 1.66 -3.12
CA ARG A 196 -18.22 1.18 -1.86
C ARG A 196 -19.30 0.56 -0.98
N GLY A 197 -19.04 -0.63 -0.44
CA GLY A 197 -19.98 -1.39 0.38
C GLY A 197 -20.93 -2.29 -0.42
N ASP A 198 -20.79 -2.39 -1.74
CA ASP A 198 -21.49 -3.43 -2.50
C ASP A 198 -20.87 -4.79 -2.19
N PHE A 199 -21.73 -5.82 -2.08
CA PHE A 199 -21.35 -7.17 -1.72
C PHE A 199 -21.60 -8.13 -2.88
N ILE A 200 -20.54 -8.67 -3.45
CA ILE A 200 -20.57 -9.60 -4.58
C ILE A 200 -20.61 -11.02 -4.04
N THR A 201 -21.68 -11.75 -4.37
CA THR A 201 -21.90 -13.13 -3.91
C THR A 201 -21.61 -14.18 -4.98
N ALA A 202 -21.61 -13.80 -6.27
CA ALA A 202 -21.27 -14.70 -7.36
C ALA A 202 -20.61 -13.93 -8.52
N VAL A 203 -19.75 -14.63 -9.28
CA VAL A 203 -19.11 -14.13 -10.51
C VAL A 203 -19.33 -15.16 -11.62
N ASN A 204 -19.89 -14.73 -12.77
CA ASN A 204 -20.28 -15.61 -13.88
C ASN A 204 -21.17 -16.80 -13.45
N GLY A 205 -22.01 -16.59 -12.44
CA GLY A 205 -22.89 -17.61 -11.88
C GLY A 205 -22.21 -18.59 -10.90
N GLU A 206 -20.91 -18.46 -10.65
CA GLU A 206 -20.18 -19.22 -9.63
C GLU A 206 -20.22 -18.46 -8.30
N GLU A 207 -20.71 -19.12 -7.24
CA GLU A 207 -20.77 -18.54 -5.88
C GLU A 207 -19.37 -18.33 -5.30
N VAL A 208 -19.19 -17.19 -4.60
CA VAL A 208 -17.94 -16.88 -3.89
C VAL A 208 -17.83 -17.76 -2.64
N THR A 209 -16.67 -18.37 -2.48
CA THR A 209 -16.33 -19.23 -1.33
C THR A 209 -14.92 -18.93 -0.83
N GLU A 210 -14.56 -19.45 0.35
CA GLU A 210 -13.19 -19.33 0.88
C GLU A 210 -12.14 -20.07 0.02
N SER A 211 -12.55 -20.92 -0.91
CA SER A 211 -11.62 -21.66 -1.78
C SER A 211 -11.40 -21.01 -3.15
N ASN A 212 -12.31 -20.15 -3.63
CA ASN A 212 -12.27 -19.57 -4.97
C ASN A 212 -12.22 -18.03 -5.01
N TYR A 213 -12.31 -17.35 -3.86
CA TYR A 213 -12.39 -15.88 -3.80
C TYR A 213 -11.23 -15.17 -4.54
N GLN A 214 -10.00 -15.74 -4.50
CA GLN A 214 -8.84 -15.14 -5.17
C GLN A 214 -9.02 -15.12 -6.69
N SER A 215 -9.43 -16.25 -7.29
CA SER A 215 -9.65 -16.32 -8.74
C SER A 215 -10.85 -15.48 -9.18
N LEU A 216 -11.93 -15.47 -8.39
CA LEU A 216 -13.11 -14.67 -8.69
C LEU A 216 -12.84 -13.17 -8.48
N GLY A 217 -12.14 -12.79 -7.41
CA GLY A 217 -11.71 -11.41 -7.18
C GLY A 217 -10.81 -10.90 -8.29
N ARG A 218 -9.88 -11.72 -8.77
CA ARG A 218 -9.06 -11.38 -9.95
C ARG A 218 -9.93 -11.14 -11.19
N ALA A 219 -10.90 -12.02 -11.45
CA ALA A 219 -11.82 -11.85 -12.58
C ALA A 219 -12.66 -10.56 -12.47
N VAL A 220 -13.05 -10.17 -11.25
CA VAL A 220 -13.74 -8.90 -10.99
C VAL A 220 -12.83 -7.70 -11.28
N TYR A 221 -11.55 -7.75 -10.90
CA TYR A 221 -10.59 -6.69 -11.24
C TYR A 221 -10.37 -6.58 -12.77
N ASP A 222 -10.18 -7.71 -13.44
CA ASP A 222 -9.92 -7.75 -14.89
C ASP A 222 -11.17 -7.28 -15.69
N GLY A 223 -12.37 -7.41 -15.12
CA GLY A 223 -13.63 -7.04 -15.75
C GLY A 223 -14.06 -8.06 -16.82
N ALA A 224 -15.03 -7.66 -17.67
CA ALA A 224 -15.69 -8.51 -18.66
C ALA A 224 -16.36 -9.76 -18.05
N VAL A 225 -16.98 -9.59 -16.87
CA VAL A 225 -17.68 -10.62 -16.09
C VAL A 225 -19.05 -10.17 -15.64
N ASP A 226 -19.96 -11.12 -15.40
CA ASP A 226 -21.23 -10.89 -14.71
C ASP A 226 -21.05 -11.09 -13.21
N VAL A 227 -21.48 -10.13 -12.40
CA VAL A 227 -21.42 -10.21 -10.94
C VAL A 227 -22.80 -10.12 -10.33
N THR A 228 -23.09 -10.97 -9.34
CA THR A 228 -24.32 -10.87 -8.53
C THR A 228 -24.06 -9.97 -7.35
N VAL A 229 -24.72 -8.83 -7.31
CA VAL A 229 -24.45 -7.74 -6.37
C VAL A 229 -25.61 -7.58 -5.40
N ASN A 230 -25.27 -7.36 -4.14
CA ASN A 230 -26.20 -7.05 -3.07
C ASN A 230 -25.77 -5.77 -2.35
N SER A 231 -26.72 -4.99 -1.86
CA SER A 231 -26.48 -4.01 -0.81
C SER A 231 -26.62 -4.69 0.56
N VAL A 232 -25.90 -4.19 1.54
CA VAL A 232 -25.93 -4.72 2.91
C VAL A 232 -26.54 -3.68 3.85
N THR A 233 -27.56 -4.10 4.56
CA THR A 233 -28.15 -3.34 5.67
C THR A 233 -27.99 -4.14 6.96
N TRP A 234 -28.17 -3.48 8.09
CA TRP A 234 -27.93 -4.08 9.39
C TRP A 234 -29.14 -3.91 10.30
N THR A 235 -29.60 -4.99 10.91
CA THR A 235 -30.65 -5.01 11.94
C THR A 235 -30.04 -5.29 13.31
N ASP A 236 -30.88 -5.37 14.34
CA ASP A 236 -30.49 -5.71 15.72
C ASP A 236 -29.33 -4.84 16.25
N ASN A 237 -29.49 -3.51 16.14
CA ASN A 237 -28.45 -2.53 16.51
C ASN A 237 -27.12 -2.70 15.74
N GLY A 238 -27.20 -3.18 14.51
CA GLY A 238 -26.06 -3.34 13.62
C GLY A 238 -25.30 -4.66 13.73
N THR A 239 -25.88 -5.69 14.35
CA THR A 239 -25.23 -6.98 14.53
C THR A 239 -25.59 -8.01 13.46
N THR A 240 -26.80 -7.91 12.88
CA THR A 240 -27.30 -8.89 11.90
C THR A 240 -27.27 -8.29 10.50
N PRO A 241 -26.45 -8.81 9.58
CA PRO A 241 -26.45 -8.36 8.18
C PRO A 241 -27.65 -8.87 7.42
N VAL A 242 -28.22 -8.02 6.58
CA VAL A 242 -29.33 -8.35 5.66
C VAL A 242 -28.92 -7.96 4.25
N LEU A 243 -28.85 -8.95 3.37
CA LEU A 243 -28.57 -8.73 1.95
C LEU A 243 -29.85 -8.36 1.21
N THR A 244 -29.79 -7.28 0.46
CA THR A 244 -30.84 -6.87 -0.48
C THR A 244 -30.27 -6.95 -1.90
N PRO A 245 -30.83 -7.80 -2.78
CA PRO A 245 -30.33 -7.95 -4.13
C PRO A 245 -30.40 -6.65 -4.92
N LYS A 246 -29.29 -6.22 -5.51
CA LYS A 246 -29.23 -5.18 -6.55
C LYS A 246 -29.38 -5.79 -7.95
N GLY A 247 -29.13 -7.10 -8.08
CA GLY A 247 -29.25 -7.87 -9.31
C GLY A 247 -27.91 -8.31 -9.88
N ASN A 248 -27.97 -8.82 -11.11
CA ASN A 248 -26.76 -9.15 -11.89
C ASN A 248 -26.31 -7.91 -12.65
N VAL A 249 -25.03 -7.62 -12.54
CA VAL A 249 -24.38 -6.47 -13.15
C VAL A 249 -23.27 -6.97 -14.06
N GLN A 250 -23.31 -6.55 -15.33
CA GLN A 250 -22.23 -6.86 -16.28
C GLN A 250 -21.13 -5.81 -16.11
N LEU A 251 -19.95 -6.25 -15.68
CA LEU A 251 -18.77 -5.42 -15.62
C LEU A 251 -18.05 -5.41 -16.95
N GLY A 252 -17.83 -4.24 -17.51
CA GLY A 252 -16.94 -4.03 -18.63
C GLY A 252 -15.46 -4.10 -18.20
N SER A 253 -14.58 -4.00 -19.20
CA SER A 253 -13.14 -3.78 -19.01
C SER A 253 -12.70 -2.66 -19.94
N ALA A 254 -12.00 -1.67 -19.41
CA ALA A 254 -11.51 -0.52 -20.17
C ALA A 254 -10.14 -0.09 -19.67
N THR A 255 -9.46 0.72 -20.47
CA THR A 255 -8.26 1.41 -20.01
C THR A 255 -8.66 2.64 -19.20
N PHE A 256 -8.10 2.79 -18.01
CA PHE A 256 -8.32 3.93 -17.12
C PHE A 256 -7.04 4.30 -16.37
N THR A 257 -7.00 5.48 -15.79
CA THR A 257 -5.92 5.93 -14.90
C THR A 257 -6.41 6.01 -13.47
N SER A 258 -5.56 5.65 -12.51
CA SER A 258 -5.88 5.82 -11.10
C SER A 258 -5.63 7.28 -10.70
N PRO A 259 -6.61 8.02 -10.16
CA PRO A 259 -6.38 9.38 -9.70
C PRO A 259 -5.57 9.40 -8.41
N ALA A 260 -4.69 10.39 -8.24
CA ALA A 260 -4.06 10.63 -6.94
C ALA A 260 -5.08 11.18 -5.93
N ILE A 261 -5.97 12.06 -6.37
CA ILE A 261 -7.07 12.58 -5.56
C ILE A 261 -8.33 11.81 -5.93
N TYR A 262 -8.73 10.90 -5.05
CA TYR A 262 -9.96 10.15 -5.27
C TYR A 262 -11.21 11.00 -4.98
N MET A 263 -11.15 11.81 -3.92
CA MET A 263 -12.27 12.65 -3.48
C MET A 263 -11.75 13.86 -2.73
N ASP A 264 -12.33 15.02 -3.04
CA ASP A 264 -12.25 16.22 -2.23
C ASP A 264 -13.66 16.79 -2.06
N LYS A 265 -14.10 16.90 -0.82
CA LYS A 265 -15.42 17.45 -0.50
C LYS A 265 -15.39 18.27 0.78
N VAL A 266 -16.36 19.18 0.92
CA VAL A 266 -16.58 19.90 2.17
C VAL A 266 -17.75 19.29 2.92
N VAL A 267 -17.52 18.97 4.19
CA VAL A 267 -18.52 18.43 5.11
C VAL A 267 -18.86 19.49 6.14
N GLU A 268 -20.11 19.92 6.19
CA GLU A 268 -20.62 20.81 7.23
C GLU A 268 -20.81 20.02 8.53
N ILE A 269 -20.34 20.59 9.64
CA ILE A 269 -20.46 19.96 10.97
C ILE A 269 -21.77 20.46 11.58
N GLU A 270 -22.74 19.56 11.73
CA GLU A 270 -24.04 19.88 12.31
C GLU A 270 -23.90 20.54 13.69
N GLU A 271 -24.70 21.58 13.96
CA GLU A 271 -24.70 22.37 15.19
C GLU A 271 -23.33 23.03 15.52
N SER A 272 -22.56 23.38 14.48
CA SER A 272 -21.25 24.03 14.59
C SER A 272 -21.03 24.97 13.42
N ASP A 273 -20.19 26.00 13.60
CA ASP A 273 -19.74 26.87 12.52
C ASP A 273 -18.53 26.27 11.75
N LYS A 274 -18.09 25.07 12.15
CA LYS A 274 -16.95 24.40 11.55
C LYS A 274 -17.34 23.70 10.24
N LYS A 275 -16.39 23.71 9.29
CA LYS A 275 -16.47 22.98 8.03
C LYS A 275 -15.19 22.15 7.85
N ALA A 276 -15.34 20.87 7.64
CA ALA A 276 -14.22 19.98 7.36
C ALA A 276 -14.00 19.83 5.85
N GLY A 277 -12.81 20.11 5.36
CA GLY A 277 -12.35 19.58 4.07
C GLY A 277 -12.02 18.11 4.25
N TYR A 278 -12.63 17.26 3.45
CA TYR A 278 -12.32 15.84 3.40
C TYR A 278 -11.56 15.55 2.11
N LEU A 279 -10.30 15.13 2.24
CA LEU A 279 -9.42 14.79 1.13
C LEU A 279 -9.04 13.31 1.23
N LEU A 280 -9.55 12.47 0.31
CA LEU A 280 -9.06 11.10 0.13
C LEU A 280 -7.96 11.11 -0.94
N TYR A 281 -6.72 10.98 -0.48
CA TYR A 281 -5.51 11.09 -1.29
C TYR A 281 -4.82 9.74 -1.40
N MET A 282 -4.75 9.19 -2.63
CA MET A 282 -4.39 7.80 -2.90
C MET A 282 -2.92 7.57 -3.18
N GLY A 283 -2.16 8.63 -3.51
CA GLY A 283 -0.73 8.54 -3.81
C GLY A 283 -0.11 9.90 -4.09
N PHE A 284 1.16 10.05 -3.76
CA PHE A 284 1.94 11.26 -4.01
C PHE A 284 2.59 11.17 -5.39
N ASP A 285 2.15 12.04 -6.30
CA ASP A 285 2.64 12.10 -7.67
C ASP A 285 2.64 13.56 -8.15
N VAL A 286 3.79 14.01 -8.60
CA VAL A 286 4.01 15.39 -9.06
C VAL A 286 3.07 15.81 -10.21
N ASP A 287 2.61 14.88 -11.02
CA ASP A 287 1.68 15.15 -12.12
C ASP A 287 0.29 15.59 -11.63
N TYR A 288 -0.05 15.30 -10.35
CA TYR A 288 -1.31 15.67 -9.72
C TYR A 288 -1.22 16.86 -8.75
N ASP A 289 -0.05 17.50 -8.61
CA ASP A 289 0.11 18.61 -7.66
C ASP A 289 -0.74 19.84 -8.02
N GLU A 290 -1.01 20.08 -9.31
CA GLU A 290 -1.95 21.13 -9.73
C GLU A 290 -3.38 20.84 -9.30
N GLU A 291 -3.80 19.59 -9.39
CA GLU A 291 -5.12 19.16 -8.94
C GLU A 291 -5.23 19.24 -7.41
N LEU A 292 -4.15 18.89 -6.69
CA LEU A 292 -4.06 19.03 -5.24
C LEU A 292 -4.20 20.50 -4.80
N ILE A 293 -3.49 21.42 -5.46
CA ILE A 293 -3.60 22.87 -5.24
C ILE A 293 -5.05 23.34 -5.49
N ALA A 294 -5.68 22.88 -6.59
CA ALA A 294 -7.06 23.21 -6.90
C ALA A 294 -8.07 22.69 -5.88
N ALA A 295 -7.81 21.52 -5.26
CA ALA A 295 -8.63 20.99 -4.17
C ALA A 295 -8.60 21.94 -2.95
N PHE A 296 -7.42 22.43 -2.59
CA PHE A 296 -7.28 23.40 -1.50
C PHE A 296 -7.92 24.76 -1.82
N ASP A 297 -7.93 25.20 -3.07
CA ASP A 297 -8.71 26.38 -3.50
C ASP A 297 -10.20 26.19 -3.26
N ARG A 298 -10.74 25.01 -3.58
CA ARG A 298 -12.16 24.67 -3.30
C ARG A 298 -12.45 24.71 -1.80
N PHE A 299 -11.54 24.23 -0.97
CA PHE A 299 -11.67 24.28 0.49
C PHE A 299 -11.67 25.72 1.02
N ARG A 300 -10.72 26.56 0.55
CA ARG A 300 -10.65 27.99 0.91
C ARG A 300 -11.92 28.75 0.50
N ALA A 301 -12.39 28.53 -0.73
CA ALA A 301 -13.59 29.20 -1.26
C ALA A 301 -14.84 28.88 -0.42
N GLN A 302 -14.88 27.73 0.26
CA GLN A 302 -15.96 27.31 1.12
C GLN A 302 -15.71 27.58 2.61
N ASN A 303 -14.62 28.28 2.95
CA ASN A 303 -14.22 28.60 4.32
C ASN A 303 -14.05 27.37 5.21
N VAL A 304 -13.35 26.35 4.73
CA VAL A 304 -12.97 25.18 5.51
C VAL A 304 -12.13 25.59 6.71
N THR A 305 -12.47 25.10 7.88
CA THR A 305 -11.79 25.39 9.16
C THR A 305 -10.92 24.25 9.64
N ASP A 306 -11.21 23.03 9.24
CA ASP A 306 -10.55 21.80 9.66
C ASP A 306 -10.31 20.90 8.45
N LEU A 307 -9.27 20.04 8.50
CA LEU A 307 -8.95 19.09 7.43
C LEU A 307 -9.00 17.67 7.95
N ILE A 308 -9.74 16.80 7.25
CA ILE A 308 -9.64 15.36 7.36
C ILE A 308 -8.85 14.89 6.13
N LEU A 309 -7.62 14.44 6.36
CA LEU A 309 -6.75 13.88 5.34
C LEU A 309 -6.80 12.36 5.42
N ASP A 310 -7.43 11.72 4.44
CA ASP A 310 -7.58 10.28 4.39
C ASP A 310 -6.44 9.65 3.59
N LEU A 311 -5.50 9.04 4.29
CA LEU A 311 -4.32 8.35 3.77
C LEU A 311 -4.40 6.82 3.96
N ARG A 312 -5.56 6.27 4.33
CA ARG A 312 -5.70 4.82 4.67
C ARG A 312 -5.34 3.87 3.53
N TYR A 313 -5.31 4.35 2.28
CA TYR A 313 -4.94 3.58 1.09
C TYR A 313 -3.70 4.13 0.37
N ASN A 314 -2.99 5.06 1.02
CA ASN A 314 -1.85 5.76 0.43
C ASN A 314 -0.54 5.24 1.02
N ASN A 315 0.25 4.54 0.23
CA ASN A 315 1.55 4.02 0.64
C ASN A 315 2.74 4.90 0.26
N GLY A 316 2.49 6.17 -0.02
CA GLY A 316 3.52 7.17 -0.26
C GLY A 316 3.61 7.61 -1.72
N GLY A 317 4.82 7.88 -2.16
CA GLY A 317 5.16 8.39 -3.49
C GLY A 317 6.22 9.49 -3.42
N ASP A 318 6.01 10.58 -4.15
CA ASP A 318 7.00 11.63 -4.38
C ASP A 318 7.20 12.55 -3.17
N VAL A 319 8.46 12.86 -2.86
CA VAL A 319 8.86 13.76 -1.78
C VAL A 319 8.47 15.21 -2.08
N LEU A 320 8.56 15.63 -3.34
CA LEU A 320 8.16 16.99 -3.77
C LEU A 320 6.67 17.19 -3.56
N SER A 321 5.84 16.24 -3.98
CA SER A 321 4.40 16.25 -3.80
C SER A 321 3.99 16.26 -2.31
N SER A 322 4.71 15.50 -1.46
CA SER A 322 4.54 15.56 0.00
C SER A 322 4.83 16.97 0.56
N THR A 323 5.84 17.66 0.02
CA THR A 323 6.19 19.02 0.43
C THR A 323 5.14 20.05 -0.03
N VAL A 324 4.54 19.84 -1.22
CA VAL A 324 3.39 20.63 -1.68
C VAL A 324 2.23 20.51 -0.72
N LEU A 325 1.83 19.26 -0.34
CA LEU A 325 0.74 19.04 0.61
C LEU A 325 1.05 19.63 2.00
N GLY A 326 2.29 19.44 2.50
CA GLY A 326 2.73 20.07 3.75
C GLY A 326 2.63 21.60 3.71
N THR A 327 2.96 22.22 2.59
CA THR A 327 2.85 23.68 2.38
C THR A 327 1.38 24.13 2.34
N LEU A 328 0.52 23.41 1.64
CA LEU A 328 -0.93 23.68 1.56
C LEU A 328 -1.60 23.63 2.94
N ILE A 329 -1.13 22.74 3.80
CA ILE A 329 -1.65 22.63 5.18
C ILE A 329 -1.10 23.73 6.08
N ALA A 330 0.24 23.90 6.12
CA ALA A 330 0.94 24.78 7.06
C ALA A 330 0.78 26.27 6.73
N GLY A 331 0.92 26.64 5.47
CA GLY A 331 0.71 28.00 4.98
C GLY A 331 1.83 28.99 5.31
N GLU A 332 1.54 30.28 5.06
CA GLU A 332 2.51 31.40 5.09
C GLU A 332 3.21 31.56 6.46
N ALA A 333 2.54 31.21 7.56
CA ALA A 333 3.13 31.32 8.90
C ALA A 333 4.36 30.43 9.11
N TYR A 334 4.53 29.42 8.28
CA TYR A 334 5.65 28.46 8.36
C TYR A 334 6.61 28.58 7.18
N LYS A 335 6.43 29.54 6.28
CA LYS A 335 7.28 29.73 5.12
C LYS A 335 8.76 29.75 5.48
N GLY A 336 9.55 28.95 4.78
CA GLY A 336 11.00 28.83 4.98
C GLY A 336 11.42 27.95 6.15
N GLN A 337 10.48 27.47 6.98
CA GLN A 337 10.80 26.50 8.03
C GLN A 337 11.07 25.13 7.43
N LEU A 338 11.99 24.41 8.05
CA LEU A 338 12.34 23.04 7.65
C LEU A 338 11.13 22.12 7.84
N TYR A 339 10.73 21.45 6.75
CA TYR A 339 9.66 20.47 6.76
C TYR A 339 10.20 19.06 6.90
N ALA A 340 11.23 18.74 6.12
CA ALA A 340 11.94 17.48 6.18
C ALA A 340 13.41 17.65 5.82
N HIS A 341 14.25 16.80 6.41
CA HIS A 341 15.67 16.68 6.14
C HIS A 341 15.99 15.25 5.73
N MET A 342 16.70 15.10 4.60
CA MET A 342 17.15 13.81 4.11
C MET A 342 18.60 13.58 4.55
N THR A 343 18.81 12.57 5.41
CA THR A 343 20.15 12.15 5.85
C THR A 343 20.60 10.98 4.98
N PHE A 344 21.64 11.20 4.19
CA PHE A 344 22.21 10.20 3.28
C PHE A 344 23.19 9.26 4.00
N ASN A 345 23.79 8.32 3.26
CA ASN A 345 24.84 7.46 3.79
C ASN A 345 26.05 8.26 4.29
N GLU A 346 26.93 7.61 5.07
CA GLU A 346 28.04 8.28 5.73
C GLU A 346 28.96 9.00 4.74
N ASP A 347 29.29 8.40 3.58
CA ASP A 347 30.20 8.99 2.61
C ASP A 347 29.65 10.29 2.00
N ARG A 348 28.36 10.32 1.69
CA ARG A 348 27.67 11.51 1.18
C ARG A 348 27.52 12.60 2.26
N THR A 349 27.22 12.17 3.49
CA THR A 349 27.13 13.09 4.63
C THR A 349 28.48 13.71 4.95
N GLU A 350 29.58 12.92 4.94
CA GLU A 350 30.94 13.41 5.09
C GLU A 350 31.36 14.37 3.95
N ALA A 351 30.84 14.16 2.74
CA ALA A 351 31.01 15.08 1.60
C ALA A 351 30.17 16.36 1.71
N GLY A 352 29.31 16.48 2.75
CA GLY A 352 28.47 17.65 2.99
C GLY A 352 27.16 17.66 2.21
N GLU A 353 26.75 16.52 1.66
CA GLU A 353 25.41 16.40 1.04
C GLU A 353 24.32 16.40 2.11
N SER A 354 23.29 17.19 1.89
CA SER A 354 22.09 17.20 2.71
C SER A 354 20.85 17.57 1.89
N GLY A 355 19.71 17.01 2.22
CA GLY A 355 18.49 17.22 1.48
C GLY A 355 17.42 17.94 2.30
N ASP A 356 17.40 19.28 2.26
CA ASP A 356 16.40 20.09 2.95
C ASP A 356 15.19 20.36 2.08
N TYR A 357 14.00 20.13 2.66
CA TYR A 357 12.71 20.54 2.10
C TYR A 357 12.05 21.51 3.08
N LYS A 358 11.64 22.67 2.58
CA LYS A 358 11.12 23.76 3.40
C LYS A 358 9.73 24.18 2.93
N ILE A 359 8.89 24.55 3.86
CA ILE A 359 7.54 25.05 3.56
C ILE A 359 7.61 26.27 2.65
N GLY A 360 6.93 26.20 1.51
CA GLY A 360 6.80 27.27 0.56
C GLY A 360 8.10 27.73 -0.12
N VAL A 361 9.12 26.90 -0.15
CA VAL A 361 10.42 27.18 -0.80
C VAL A 361 10.60 26.20 -1.95
N LYS A 362 10.66 26.72 -3.16
CA LYS A 362 10.75 25.91 -4.40
C LYS A 362 12.14 25.35 -4.67
N GLU A 363 13.20 25.95 -4.11
CA GLU A 363 14.55 25.44 -4.20
C GLU A 363 14.70 24.25 -3.24
N THR A 364 14.76 23.06 -3.80
CA THR A 364 14.96 21.81 -3.05
C THR A 364 16.33 21.22 -3.35
N PHE A 365 16.70 20.16 -2.65
CA PHE A 365 17.89 19.39 -2.95
C PHE A 365 17.89 18.80 -4.38
N GLU A 366 16.73 18.34 -4.84
CA GLU A 366 16.60 17.69 -6.16
C GLU A 366 16.58 18.69 -7.31
N SER A 367 15.81 19.78 -7.15
CA SER A 367 15.49 20.68 -8.24
C SER A 367 14.86 21.98 -7.76
N VAL A 368 14.53 22.86 -8.69
CA VAL A 368 13.60 23.97 -8.47
C VAL A 368 12.20 23.49 -8.83
N TYR A 369 11.32 23.38 -7.82
CA TYR A 369 9.96 22.87 -8.00
C TYR A 369 8.91 23.94 -7.64
N GLU A 370 8.41 24.65 -8.66
CA GLU A 370 7.50 25.80 -8.54
C GLU A 370 6.18 25.50 -7.78
N PRO A 371 5.56 24.29 -7.87
CA PRO A 371 4.33 24.02 -7.13
C PRO A 371 4.44 24.21 -5.61
N ILE A 372 5.61 23.99 -4.99
CA ILE A 372 5.81 24.23 -3.55
C ILE A 372 5.59 25.70 -3.19
N GLU A 373 6.17 26.64 -3.94
CA GLU A 373 6.00 28.07 -3.68
C GLU A 373 4.57 28.53 -4.00
N ARG A 374 3.99 28.02 -5.08
CA ARG A 374 2.62 28.33 -5.49
C ARG A 374 1.58 27.85 -4.46
N ALA A 375 1.80 26.71 -3.83
CA ALA A 375 0.94 26.13 -2.79
C ALA A 375 0.66 27.12 -1.64
N LEU A 376 1.59 28.03 -1.32
CA LEU A 376 1.38 29.03 -0.27
C LEU A 376 0.16 29.92 -0.50
N GLN A 377 -0.13 30.28 -1.76
CA GLN A 377 -1.25 31.16 -2.10
C GLN A 377 -2.60 30.46 -1.89
N HIS A 378 -2.60 29.14 -1.83
CA HIS A 378 -3.76 28.27 -1.74
C HIS A 378 -3.89 27.58 -0.38
N ALA A 379 -2.93 27.82 0.51
CA ALA A 379 -2.82 27.15 1.80
C ALA A 379 -3.95 27.51 2.78
N LEU A 380 -4.32 26.56 3.62
CA LEU A 380 -5.31 26.75 4.68
C LEU A 380 -4.72 27.35 5.95
N GLY A 381 -3.43 27.16 6.22
CA GLY A 381 -2.75 27.69 7.41
C GLY A 381 -3.23 27.04 8.71
N LEU A 382 -3.45 25.73 8.70
CA LEU A 382 -4.00 24.98 9.82
C LEU A 382 -2.98 24.74 10.93
N LYS A 383 -3.45 24.74 12.17
CA LYS A 383 -2.67 24.38 13.35
C LYS A 383 -2.94 22.98 13.85
N LYS A 384 -3.98 22.36 13.31
CA LYS A 384 -4.46 21.03 13.66
C LYS A 384 -5.08 20.37 12.42
N ILE A 385 -4.80 19.07 12.24
CA ILE A 385 -5.45 18.23 11.22
C ILE A 385 -5.82 16.87 11.81
N TYR A 386 -6.67 16.16 11.09
CA TYR A 386 -7.10 14.79 11.40
C TYR A 386 -6.71 13.89 10.24
N VAL A 387 -5.95 12.84 10.51
CA VAL A 387 -5.44 11.94 9.46
C VAL A 387 -5.98 10.53 9.69
N LEU A 388 -6.64 9.99 8.68
CA LEU A 388 -7.10 8.60 8.68
C LEU A 388 -5.98 7.72 8.14
N VAL A 389 -5.57 6.73 8.91
CA VAL A 389 -4.39 5.91 8.64
C VAL A 389 -4.67 4.41 8.75
N SER A 390 -3.88 3.62 8.04
CA SER A 390 -3.88 2.15 8.11
C SER A 390 -2.45 1.60 8.03
N GLU A 391 -2.28 0.29 8.12
CA GLU A 391 -0.98 -0.38 7.95
C GLU A 391 -0.36 -0.16 6.56
N THR A 392 -1.17 0.28 5.56
CA THR A 392 -0.67 0.65 4.23
C THR A 392 -0.25 2.11 4.10
N THR A 393 -0.54 2.96 5.10
CA THR A 393 -0.08 4.35 5.14
C THR A 393 1.44 4.36 5.35
N ALA A 394 2.21 4.76 4.34
CA ALA A 394 3.67 4.59 4.34
C ALA A 394 4.42 5.79 3.77
N SER A 395 5.68 5.94 4.18
CA SER A 395 6.69 6.73 3.48
C SER A 395 6.32 8.21 3.30
N ALA A 396 6.05 8.73 2.08
CA ALA A 396 5.65 10.13 1.86
C ALA A 396 4.39 10.51 2.66
N SER A 397 3.45 9.57 2.89
CA SER A 397 2.32 9.75 3.81
C SER A 397 2.80 9.95 5.26
N GLU A 398 3.76 9.14 5.70
CA GLU A 398 4.35 9.27 7.04
C GLU A 398 5.23 10.51 7.15
N MET A 399 5.88 10.93 6.04
CA MET A 399 6.61 12.20 5.94
C MET A 399 5.69 13.40 6.19
N VAL A 400 4.43 13.39 5.68
CA VAL A 400 3.45 14.45 5.99
C VAL A 400 3.17 14.49 7.50
N ILE A 401 2.91 13.35 8.11
CA ILE A 401 2.66 13.26 9.56
C ILE A 401 3.86 13.78 10.34
N ASN A 402 5.05 13.28 10.02
CA ASN A 402 6.30 13.63 10.70
C ASN A 402 6.66 15.11 10.52
N GLY A 403 6.63 15.60 9.28
CA GLY A 403 6.99 16.97 8.94
C GLY A 403 6.10 18.01 9.62
N LEU A 404 4.78 17.79 9.60
CA LEU A 404 3.84 18.68 10.29
C LEU A 404 4.02 18.68 11.81
N ARG A 405 4.26 17.51 12.43
CA ARG A 405 4.62 17.40 13.85
C ARG A 405 5.94 18.11 14.18
N GLY A 406 6.89 18.11 13.25
CA GLY A 406 8.13 18.86 13.34
C GLY A 406 7.91 20.38 13.44
N LEU A 407 6.86 20.88 12.80
CA LEU A 407 6.43 22.28 12.80
C LEU A 407 5.47 22.65 13.95
N ASP A 408 5.27 21.78 14.94
CA ASP A 408 4.30 21.96 16.03
C ASP A 408 2.83 22.09 15.54
N ILE A 409 2.52 21.54 14.38
CA ILE A 409 1.14 21.36 13.93
C ILE A 409 0.60 20.08 14.58
N GLU A 410 -0.57 20.17 15.21
CA GLU A 410 -1.22 19.03 15.85
C GLU A 410 -1.76 18.07 14.80
N VAL A 411 -1.25 16.84 14.75
CA VAL A 411 -1.66 15.79 13.81
C VAL A 411 -2.32 14.68 14.60
N ASN A 412 -3.64 14.60 14.52
CA ASN A 412 -4.48 13.62 15.20
C ASN A 412 -4.71 12.41 14.31
N LEU A 413 -4.24 11.24 14.71
CA LEU A 413 -4.30 10.02 13.92
C LEU A 413 -5.47 9.13 14.34
N ILE A 414 -6.22 8.60 13.37
CA ILE A 414 -7.35 7.69 13.57
C ILE A 414 -7.19 6.49 12.65
N GLY A 415 -7.23 5.28 13.17
CA GLY A 415 -7.13 4.04 12.39
C GLY A 415 -6.19 3.02 13.00
N MET A 416 -5.38 2.37 12.15
CA MET A 416 -4.37 1.40 12.56
C MET A 416 -2.96 2.02 12.52
N PRO A 417 -1.96 1.44 13.22
CA PRO A 417 -0.57 1.89 13.11
C PRO A 417 -0.12 1.97 11.64
N THR A 418 0.67 2.99 11.31
CA THR A 418 1.21 3.14 9.97
C THR A 418 2.31 2.12 9.67
N ASN A 419 2.82 2.08 8.46
CA ASN A 419 3.78 1.08 7.98
C ASN A 419 5.14 1.14 8.69
N GLY A 420 5.63 2.33 9.01
CA GLY A 420 6.95 2.52 9.61
C GLY A 420 8.08 2.70 8.62
N LYS A 421 7.80 3.10 7.38
CA LYS A 421 8.84 3.36 6.39
C LYS A 421 9.43 4.75 6.55
N ASN A 422 10.42 4.87 7.43
CA ASN A 422 11.15 6.11 7.75
C ASN A 422 12.32 6.41 6.80
N VAL A 423 12.44 5.64 5.72
CA VAL A 423 13.48 5.73 4.69
C VAL A 423 12.90 6.04 3.32
N GLY A 424 13.74 6.63 2.46
CA GLY A 424 13.39 6.93 1.09
C GLY A 424 14.44 6.42 0.09
N MET A 425 14.11 6.55 -1.20
CA MET A 425 14.87 5.97 -2.30
C MET A 425 15.16 7.02 -3.37
N GLU A 426 16.35 6.96 -3.95
CA GLU A 426 16.69 7.65 -5.20
C GLU A 426 16.60 6.66 -6.35
N GLY A 427 15.75 6.96 -7.34
CA GLY A 427 15.59 6.12 -8.52
C GLY A 427 16.63 6.43 -9.59
N VAL A 428 17.15 5.40 -10.26
CA VAL A 428 17.97 5.54 -11.45
C VAL A 428 17.56 4.57 -12.53
N VAL A 429 17.58 5.04 -13.78
CA VAL A 429 17.28 4.22 -14.96
C VAL A 429 18.53 4.12 -15.82
N ARG A 430 18.88 2.91 -16.25
CA ARG A 430 19.94 2.68 -17.23
C ARG A 430 19.57 1.59 -18.22
N SER A 431 19.89 1.82 -19.49
CA SER A 431 19.62 0.87 -20.56
C SER A 431 20.81 -0.08 -20.80
N PHE A 432 20.52 -1.38 -20.88
CA PHE A 432 21.48 -2.42 -21.25
C PHE A 432 20.83 -3.32 -22.30
N HIS A 433 21.47 -3.50 -23.46
CA HIS A 433 21.02 -4.43 -24.51
C HIS A 433 19.54 -4.27 -24.93
N ASN A 434 19.03 -3.03 -25.02
CA ASN A 434 17.64 -2.67 -25.33
C ASN A 434 16.63 -2.94 -24.20
N TYR A 435 17.08 -3.17 -22.97
CA TYR A 435 16.25 -3.29 -21.78
C TYR A 435 16.57 -2.15 -20.82
N ASP A 436 15.54 -1.50 -20.30
CA ASP A 436 15.69 -0.51 -19.25
C ASP A 436 15.66 -1.20 -17.88
N PHE A 437 16.67 -0.91 -17.06
CA PHE A 437 16.73 -1.33 -15.67
C PHE A 437 16.49 -0.13 -14.79
N LEU A 438 15.58 -0.29 -13.85
CA LEU A 438 15.20 0.72 -12.88
C LEU A 438 15.62 0.25 -11.48
N LEU A 439 16.57 0.96 -10.87
CA LEU A 439 17.10 0.64 -9.55
C LEU A 439 16.67 1.69 -8.54
N PHE A 440 16.07 1.27 -7.44
CA PHE A 440 15.68 2.08 -6.30
C PHE A 440 16.29 1.53 -5.01
N PRO A 441 17.54 1.87 -4.67
CA PRO A 441 18.06 1.56 -3.35
C PRO A 441 17.44 2.48 -2.30
N VAL A 442 17.28 2.01 -1.08
CA VAL A 442 17.11 2.88 0.08
C VAL A 442 18.34 3.78 0.21
N SER A 443 18.17 5.09 0.13
CA SER A 443 19.26 6.05 -0.03
C SER A 443 19.35 7.08 1.09
N PHE A 444 18.26 7.31 1.83
CA PHE A 444 18.22 8.33 2.88
C PHE A 444 17.20 8.01 3.97
N TYR A 445 17.45 8.54 5.17
CA TYR A 445 16.45 8.68 6.22
C TYR A 445 15.66 9.97 6.05
N ILE A 446 14.42 9.99 6.56
CA ILE A 446 13.53 11.16 6.54
C ILE A 446 13.37 11.67 7.97
N GLU A 447 13.95 12.82 8.26
CA GLU A 447 13.90 13.50 9.56
C GLU A 447 12.98 14.73 9.48
N ASN A 448 12.29 15.08 10.56
CA ASN A 448 11.56 16.34 10.65
C ASN A 448 12.43 17.48 11.19
N ALA A 449 11.87 18.69 11.32
CA ALA A 449 12.56 19.89 11.82
C ALA A 449 13.19 19.72 13.23
N LYS A 450 12.80 18.69 13.99
CA LYS A 450 13.33 18.37 15.34
C LYS A 450 14.33 17.23 15.31
N GLY A 451 14.72 16.73 14.12
CA GLY A 451 15.61 15.58 13.94
C GLY A 451 14.95 14.24 14.28
N PHE A 452 13.62 14.18 14.37
CA PHE A 452 12.92 12.93 14.67
C PHE A 452 12.73 12.09 13.40
N ARG A 453 13.19 10.83 13.45
CA ARG A 453 13.06 9.82 12.41
C ARG A 453 12.74 8.41 12.93
N ASP A 454 12.61 8.27 14.25
CA ASP A 454 12.46 6.98 14.93
C ASP A 454 10.99 6.52 14.91
N TYR A 455 10.49 6.20 13.71
CA TYR A 455 9.14 5.66 13.48
C TYR A 455 9.13 4.40 12.60
N SER A 456 10.18 3.60 12.66
CA SER A 456 10.27 2.33 11.93
C SER A 456 9.20 1.29 12.34
N ASP A 457 8.59 1.44 13.51
CA ASP A 457 7.43 0.65 13.95
C ASP A 457 6.08 1.30 13.58
N GLY A 458 6.11 2.38 12.79
CA GLY A 458 4.93 3.17 12.41
C GLY A 458 4.48 4.16 13.48
N PHE A 459 3.61 5.09 13.08
CA PHE A 459 2.93 5.99 14.00
C PHE A 459 1.72 5.31 14.63
N THR A 460 1.69 5.22 15.93
CA THR A 460 0.51 4.72 16.67
C THR A 460 -0.62 5.75 16.62
N PRO A 461 -1.83 5.39 16.18
CA PRO A 461 -2.96 6.31 16.17
C PRO A 461 -3.40 6.75 17.56
N ASP A 462 -3.89 8.00 17.65
CA ASP A 462 -4.51 8.54 18.85
C ASP A 462 -5.83 7.84 19.16
N VAL A 463 -6.58 7.47 18.10
CA VAL A 463 -7.77 6.63 18.19
C VAL A 463 -7.52 5.38 17.37
N GLN A 464 -7.16 4.29 18.04
CA GLN A 464 -6.85 3.03 17.38
C GLN A 464 -8.11 2.22 17.13
N ILE A 465 -8.38 1.95 15.85
CA ILE A 465 -9.53 1.17 15.39
C ILE A 465 -9.18 0.43 14.09
N ASP A 466 -9.52 -0.85 14.04
CA ASP A 466 -9.31 -1.70 12.88
C ASP A 466 -10.48 -1.51 11.88
N ASP A 467 -10.22 -0.76 10.80
CA ASP A 467 -11.20 -0.49 9.74
C ASP A 467 -11.50 -1.75 8.91
N SER A 468 -10.58 -2.71 8.84
CA SER A 468 -10.78 -3.97 8.12
C SER A 468 -11.81 -4.90 8.78
N ALA A 469 -12.06 -4.70 10.06
CA ALA A 469 -13.07 -5.45 10.82
C ALA A 469 -14.47 -4.81 10.74
N ILE A 470 -14.63 -3.67 10.06
CA ILE A 470 -15.86 -2.88 10.00
C ILE A 470 -16.36 -2.81 8.56
N TYR A 471 -17.65 -3.10 8.37
CA TYR A 471 -18.27 -3.02 7.05
C TYR A 471 -18.17 -1.59 6.49
N PRO A 472 -17.66 -1.41 5.25
CA PRO A 472 -17.35 -0.10 4.71
C PRO A 472 -18.63 0.70 4.40
N GLY A 473 -18.67 1.95 4.85
CA GLY A 473 -19.66 2.94 4.45
C GLY A 473 -19.08 3.96 3.47
N GLU A 474 -19.93 4.83 2.94
CA GLU A 474 -19.53 5.90 2.02
C GLU A 474 -18.51 6.84 2.68
N PHE A 475 -17.40 7.13 1.99
CA PHE A 475 -16.30 7.94 2.49
C PHE A 475 -16.74 9.32 3.00
N GLY A 476 -16.19 9.71 4.15
CA GLY A 476 -16.42 11.01 4.78
C GLY A 476 -17.88 11.27 5.13
N THR A 477 -18.64 10.22 5.45
CA THR A 477 -20.01 10.31 5.97
C THR A 477 -20.09 9.66 7.34
N MET A 478 -21.27 9.75 7.97
CA MET A 478 -21.56 9.07 9.24
C MET A 478 -21.51 7.53 9.12
N MET A 479 -21.49 7.01 7.90
CA MET A 479 -21.39 5.57 7.62
C MET A 479 -19.96 5.08 7.49
N ASP A 480 -18.99 5.97 7.22
CA ASP A 480 -17.56 5.71 7.26
C ASP A 480 -17.05 5.86 8.69
N GLN A 481 -16.70 4.78 9.34
CA GLN A 481 -16.37 4.78 10.77
C GLN A 481 -15.20 5.70 11.13
N LEU A 482 -14.12 5.71 10.32
CA LEU A 482 -12.98 6.58 10.55
C LEU A 482 -13.34 8.05 10.31
N GLY A 483 -14.02 8.31 9.19
CA GLY A 483 -14.54 9.64 8.87
C GLY A 483 -15.47 10.17 9.95
N TYR A 484 -16.37 9.32 10.44
CA TYR A 484 -17.28 9.68 11.55
C TYR A 484 -16.52 10.09 12.82
N LEU A 485 -15.50 9.32 13.23
CA LEU A 485 -14.69 9.63 14.42
C LEU A 485 -13.97 10.96 14.26
N ALA A 486 -13.41 11.24 13.07
CA ALA A 486 -12.80 12.53 12.79
C ALA A 486 -13.80 13.68 12.89
N LEU A 487 -14.99 13.54 12.28
CA LEU A 487 -16.06 14.54 12.35
C LEU A 487 -16.53 14.79 13.79
N GLN A 488 -16.65 13.73 14.61
CA GLN A 488 -16.98 13.86 16.04
C GLN A 488 -15.88 14.58 16.82
N TRP A 489 -14.60 14.31 16.51
CA TRP A 489 -13.49 14.99 17.13
C TRP A 489 -13.48 16.47 16.79
N ILE A 490 -13.69 16.82 15.52
CA ILE A 490 -13.81 18.21 15.06
C ILE A 490 -14.99 18.89 15.78
N LYS A 491 -16.17 18.25 15.84
CA LYS A 491 -17.39 18.80 16.46
C LYS A 491 -17.19 19.16 17.93
N THR A 492 -16.56 18.27 18.67
CA THR A 492 -16.48 18.37 20.15
C THR A 492 -15.17 18.96 20.67
N ASP A 493 -14.15 19.11 19.81
CA ASP A 493 -12.76 19.37 20.20
C ASP A 493 -12.18 18.36 21.22
N ASN A 494 -12.86 17.24 21.41
CA ASN A 494 -12.44 16.20 22.33
C ASN A 494 -12.17 14.89 21.58
N LYS A 495 -11.07 14.23 21.94
CA LYS A 495 -10.74 12.91 21.42
C LYS A 495 -11.90 11.94 21.65
N PRO A 496 -12.45 11.32 20.58
CA PRO A 496 -13.58 10.41 20.73
C PRO A 496 -13.19 9.18 21.54
N GLN A 497 -14.09 8.77 22.42
CA GLN A 497 -13.96 7.53 23.17
C GLN A 497 -14.66 6.40 22.40
N LEU A 498 -13.94 5.35 22.10
CA LEU A 498 -14.57 4.17 21.49
C LEU A 498 -15.43 3.46 22.53
N PRO A 499 -16.70 3.12 22.23
CA PRO A 499 -17.51 2.29 23.10
C PRO A 499 -16.79 0.98 23.43
N SER A 500 -16.90 0.50 24.67
CA SER A 500 -16.27 -0.77 25.09
C SER A 500 -16.60 -1.96 24.18
N ALA A 501 -17.76 -1.92 23.52
CA ALA A 501 -18.20 -2.92 22.54
C ALA A 501 -17.41 -2.86 21.21
N MET A 502 -16.80 -1.72 20.85
CA MET A 502 -15.97 -1.61 19.63
C MET A 502 -14.56 -2.19 19.79
N HIS A 503 -14.10 -2.40 21.02
CA HIS A 503 -12.83 -3.07 21.29
C HIS A 503 -12.93 -4.61 21.25
N THR A 504 -14.14 -5.16 21.18
CA THR A 504 -14.38 -6.60 21.08
C THR A 504 -14.84 -6.96 19.68
N ARG A 505 -14.29 -8.04 19.10
CA ARG A 505 -14.66 -8.63 17.81
C ARG A 505 -16.14 -9.06 17.70
N GLY A 506 -17.07 -8.22 18.08
CA GLY A 506 -18.50 -8.55 18.13
C GLY A 506 -19.42 -7.34 18.07
N SER A 507 -18.88 -6.15 17.81
CA SER A 507 -19.69 -4.94 17.74
C SER A 507 -20.20 -4.66 16.33
N CYS A 508 -21.29 -3.95 16.29
CA CYS A 508 -22.08 -3.48 15.14
C CYS A 508 -21.32 -3.41 13.80
N ARG A 509 -21.86 -4.05 12.77
CA ARG A 509 -21.35 -4.09 11.40
C ARG A 509 -20.04 -4.83 11.23
N SER A 510 -19.71 -5.77 12.10
CA SER A 510 -18.46 -6.52 11.99
C SER A 510 -18.44 -7.39 10.74
N MET A 511 -17.37 -7.33 10.01
CA MET A 511 -17.00 -8.29 8.98
C MET A 511 -15.76 -9.07 9.43
N ARG A 512 -15.61 -10.29 8.89
CA ARG A 512 -14.39 -11.08 9.09
C ARG A 512 -13.73 -11.24 7.73
N SER A 513 -12.77 -10.37 7.44
CA SER A 513 -11.90 -10.59 6.29
C SER A 513 -11.18 -11.93 6.46
N PHE A 514 -11.20 -12.75 5.41
CA PHE A 514 -10.47 -14.01 5.34
C PHE A 514 -9.49 -14.05 4.17
N GLY A 515 -9.45 -12.99 3.38
CA GLY A 515 -8.54 -12.90 2.25
C GLY A 515 -8.41 -11.49 1.73
N ASP A 516 -7.21 -10.98 1.81
CA ASP A 516 -6.84 -9.74 1.16
C ASP A 516 -6.69 -9.98 -0.34
N LEU A 517 -7.44 -9.22 -1.13
CA LEU A 517 -7.33 -9.19 -2.59
C LEU A 517 -6.42 -8.06 -3.08
N TRP A 518 -5.74 -7.40 -2.15
CA TRP A 518 -4.82 -6.30 -2.42
C TRP A 518 -3.73 -6.67 -3.43
N GLU A 519 -3.13 -7.86 -3.32
CA GLU A 519 -2.12 -8.34 -4.25
C GLU A 519 -2.65 -8.60 -5.67
N ASN A 520 -3.97 -8.81 -5.80
CA ASN A 520 -4.62 -9.09 -7.09
C ASN A 520 -5.11 -7.82 -7.80
N ARG A 521 -5.04 -6.65 -7.16
CA ARG A 521 -5.49 -5.41 -7.78
C ARG A 521 -4.62 -5.06 -8.98
N PRO A 522 -5.20 -4.43 -10.02
CA PRO A 522 -4.45 -4.04 -11.23
C PRO A 522 -3.39 -2.98 -10.92
N VAL A 523 -3.64 -2.18 -9.88
CA VAL A 523 -2.76 -1.11 -9.42
C VAL A 523 -2.04 -1.57 -8.17
N GLN A 524 -0.76 -1.89 -8.28
CA GLN A 524 0.08 -2.04 -7.10
C GLN A 524 0.80 -0.72 -6.86
N PRO A 525 0.51 0.02 -5.77
CA PRO A 525 1.22 1.26 -5.51
C PRO A 525 2.70 0.98 -5.34
N VAL A 526 3.49 1.83 -5.93
CA VAL A 526 4.91 1.92 -5.64
C VAL A 526 5.04 2.53 -4.25
N GLY A 527 5.20 1.70 -3.22
CA GLY A 527 5.38 2.21 -1.87
C GLY A 527 6.74 2.87 -1.72
N GLY A 528 6.75 4.14 -1.38
CA GLY A 528 7.95 4.77 -0.87
C GLY A 528 8.07 6.27 -1.18
N ALA A 529 8.71 7.03 -0.27
CA ALA A 529 9.24 8.34 -0.60
C ALA A 529 10.33 8.15 -1.66
N VAL A 530 10.09 8.66 -2.85
CA VAL A 530 10.96 8.49 -4.01
C VAL A 530 11.31 9.87 -4.52
N MET A 531 12.58 10.09 -4.77
CA MET A 531 13.03 11.16 -5.64
C MET A 531 12.84 10.72 -7.09
N GLN A 532 12.49 11.65 -7.97
CA GLN A 532 12.29 11.35 -9.38
C GLN A 532 13.50 10.62 -9.97
N PRO A 533 13.28 9.50 -10.71
CA PRO A 533 14.39 8.73 -11.25
C PRO A 533 15.18 9.52 -12.30
N VAL A 534 16.49 9.47 -12.18
CA VAL A 534 17.41 10.07 -13.15
C VAL A 534 17.84 9.03 -14.16
N ARG A 535 17.80 9.38 -15.46
CA ARG A 535 18.34 8.50 -16.51
C ARG A 535 19.84 8.73 -16.65
N GLU A 536 20.64 7.67 -16.48
CA GLU A 536 22.05 7.65 -16.80
C GLU A 536 22.27 7.30 -18.29
N GLU A 537 23.18 8.02 -18.97
CA GLU A 537 23.55 7.79 -20.37
C GLU A 537 24.48 6.56 -20.52
#